data_92727e3f83ed763ddbeca5c5a7be88e1
#
_entry.id   92727e3f83ed763ddbeca5c5a7be88e1
#
_cell.length_a   1.000
_cell.length_b   1.000
_cell.length_c   1.000
_cell.angle_alpha   90.00
_cell.angle_beta   90.00
_cell.angle_gamma   90.00
#
_symmetry.space_group_name_H-M   'P 1'
#
loop_
_entity.id
_entity.type
_entity.pdbx_description
1 polymer ?
#
loop_
_entity_poly.entity_id
_entity_poly.type
_entity_poly.pdbx_seq_one_letter_code
_entity_poly.pdbx_strand_id
1 'polypeptide(L)'
;MARRDRRIHVMMFKHEGKRSALGVGIRAAQYEIVVLCDSDTLWTPGLLDAVQMPFADPMVGGVGTRQNVYEYRTSIWRRVADWIIDSRYVDYVPATARAGAVVCLSGRTAAYRRSAIMPVLANLENEYFLGRRCVAGDDGRLTWLVLAQGYRTEHQDSARALSMFPSTFRAFCKQRVRWSRNSYRCYLTAIFKGWLWRVPLISQLTVFQILFTPVTMFATVYYLIAAFLGPQRTLAIVLGLAWLFVGRAIRSVGHLRRRPADLLILPVVTLVIMMVALPIKTWALLTMNKQGWLTRKAGMIGGEGQDEASLSNPAGGTRDAA
;
A
#
# COMPACT_ATOMS: atom_id res chain seq x y z
N MET A 1 -4.15 -10.44 -27.38
CA MET A 1 -5.11 -9.34 -27.16
C MET A 1 -4.80 -8.11 -28.02
N ALA A 2 -3.65 -7.49 -27.90
CA ALA A 2 -3.32 -6.27 -28.69
C ALA A 2 -3.46 -6.43 -30.23
N ARG A 3 -3.26 -7.62 -30.80
CA ARG A 3 -3.50 -7.89 -32.23
C ARG A 3 -4.99 -7.90 -32.63
N ARG A 4 -5.91 -7.99 -31.64
CA ARG A 4 -7.37 -8.09 -31.88
C ARG A 4 -8.11 -6.79 -31.55
N ASP A 5 -7.50 -5.89 -30.80
CA ASP A 5 -8.13 -4.60 -30.43
C ASP A 5 -7.11 -3.46 -30.58
N ARG A 6 -7.41 -2.53 -31.50
CA ARG A 6 -6.55 -1.38 -31.82
C ARG A 6 -6.41 -0.39 -30.66
N ARG A 7 -7.25 -0.46 -29.64
CA ARG A 7 -7.15 0.37 -28.43
C ARG A 7 -6.08 -0.12 -27.47
N ILE A 8 -5.57 -1.36 -27.66
CA ILE A 8 -4.54 -1.95 -26.80
C ILE A 8 -3.18 -1.69 -27.44
N HIS A 9 -2.37 -0.87 -26.78
CA HIS A 9 -1.01 -0.56 -27.18
C HIS A 9 -0.03 -1.27 -26.25
N VAL A 10 0.84 -2.13 -26.82
CA VAL A 10 1.92 -2.77 -26.07
C VAL A 10 3.20 -2.00 -26.33
N MET A 11 3.77 -1.44 -25.27
CA MET A 11 5.03 -0.72 -25.32
C MET A 11 6.15 -1.56 -24.75
N MET A 12 7.17 -1.83 -25.54
CA MET A 12 8.36 -2.57 -25.12
C MET A 12 9.50 -1.57 -24.89
N PHE A 13 10.13 -1.64 -23.75
CA PHE A 13 11.25 -0.77 -23.38
C PHE A 13 12.19 -1.50 -22.42
N LYS A 14 13.43 -0.97 -22.26
CA LYS A 14 14.37 -1.51 -21.28
C LYS A 14 13.80 -1.40 -19.88
N HIS A 15 13.74 -2.52 -19.17
CA HIS A 15 13.13 -2.57 -17.85
C HIS A 15 14.00 -1.89 -16.79
N GLU A 16 13.62 -0.68 -16.39
CA GLU A 16 14.27 0.11 -15.32
C GLU A 16 13.45 0.18 -14.02
N GLY A 17 12.44 -0.67 -13.87
CA GLY A 17 11.56 -0.71 -12.71
C GLY A 17 10.15 -0.18 -12.97
N LYS A 18 9.26 -0.34 -11.97
CA LYS A 18 7.84 0.03 -12.10
C LYS A 18 7.64 1.52 -12.36
N ARG A 19 8.44 2.39 -11.73
CA ARG A 19 8.30 3.85 -11.87
C ARG A 19 8.58 4.31 -13.31
N SER A 20 9.61 3.76 -13.95
CA SER A 20 9.91 4.03 -15.36
C SER A 20 8.78 3.52 -16.26
N ALA A 21 8.26 2.31 -16.00
CA ALA A 21 7.13 1.77 -16.75
C ALA A 21 5.86 2.65 -16.65
N LEU A 22 5.56 3.13 -15.44
CA LEU A 22 4.45 4.07 -15.24
C LEU A 22 4.68 5.37 -16.00
N GLY A 23 5.91 5.92 -15.97
CA GLY A 23 6.27 7.13 -16.70
C GLY A 23 6.06 7.00 -18.21
N VAL A 24 6.48 5.88 -18.80
CA VAL A 24 6.26 5.59 -20.23
C VAL A 24 4.76 5.53 -20.54
N GLY A 25 3.98 4.80 -19.76
CA GLY A 25 2.54 4.68 -19.97
C GLY A 25 1.79 6.00 -19.81
N ILE A 26 2.14 6.79 -18.78
CA ILE A 26 1.50 8.10 -18.53
C ILE A 26 1.80 9.10 -19.66
N ARG A 27 3.04 9.13 -20.18
CA ARG A 27 3.40 9.99 -21.32
C ARG A 27 2.62 9.62 -22.58
N ALA A 28 2.41 8.33 -22.80
CA ALA A 28 1.65 7.82 -23.95
C ALA A 28 0.13 8.01 -23.80
N ALA A 29 -0.38 8.22 -22.60
CA ALA A 29 -1.81 8.44 -22.37
C ALA A 29 -2.28 9.76 -22.99
N GLN A 30 -3.38 9.70 -23.72
CA GLN A 30 -3.92 10.84 -24.49
C GLN A 30 -5.06 11.56 -23.77
N TYR A 31 -5.77 10.86 -22.89
CA TYR A 31 -6.96 11.39 -22.22
C TYR A 31 -6.61 12.08 -20.90
N GLU A 32 -7.54 12.92 -20.45
CA GLU A 32 -7.38 13.74 -19.24
C GLU A 32 -7.29 12.89 -17.96
N ILE A 33 -8.04 11.81 -17.89
CA ILE A 33 -8.03 10.89 -16.75
C ILE A 33 -7.20 9.67 -17.11
N VAL A 34 -6.14 9.43 -16.33
CA VAL A 34 -5.25 8.28 -16.48
C VAL A 34 -5.51 7.33 -15.32
N VAL A 35 -5.90 6.10 -15.63
CA VAL A 35 -6.10 5.04 -14.62
C VAL A 35 -4.89 4.13 -14.61
N LEU A 36 -4.20 4.09 -13.46
CA LEU A 36 -3.09 3.17 -13.20
C LEU A 36 -3.63 1.90 -12.57
N CYS A 37 -3.23 0.75 -13.09
CA CYS A 37 -3.68 -0.56 -12.61
C CYS A 37 -2.52 -1.54 -12.53
N ASP A 38 -2.40 -2.27 -11.41
CA ASP A 38 -1.47 -3.40 -11.29
C ASP A 38 -2.00 -4.62 -12.07
N SER A 39 -1.11 -5.42 -12.64
CA SER A 39 -1.46 -6.57 -13.46
C SER A 39 -2.16 -7.72 -12.70
N ASP A 40 -2.15 -7.69 -11.37
CA ASP A 40 -2.77 -8.66 -10.46
C ASP A 40 -4.09 -8.14 -9.85
N THR A 41 -4.76 -7.22 -10.55
CA THR A 41 -5.99 -6.57 -10.08
C THR A 41 -7.14 -6.77 -11.06
N LEU A 42 -8.30 -7.17 -10.52
CA LEU A 42 -9.56 -7.30 -11.24
C LEU A 42 -10.46 -6.11 -10.91
N TRP A 43 -11.10 -5.52 -11.89
CA TRP A 43 -12.09 -4.47 -11.71
C TRP A 43 -13.50 -5.06 -11.64
N THR A 44 -14.29 -4.57 -10.69
CA THR A 44 -15.72 -4.88 -10.68
C THR A 44 -16.45 -4.05 -11.74
N PRO A 45 -17.60 -4.52 -12.22
CA PRO A 45 -18.45 -3.72 -13.13
C PRO A 45 -18.73 -2.33 -12.55
N GLY A 46 -18.71 -1.31 -13.41
CA GLY A 46 -18.95 0.08 -13.02
C GLY A 46 -17.79 0.81 -12.35
N LEU A 47 -16.60 0.17 -12.19
CA LEU A 47 -15.44 0.83 -11.56
C LEU A 47 -15.03 2.08 -12.33
N LEU A 48 -14.95 2.03 -13.66
CA LEU A 48 -14.49 3.16 -14.47
C LEU A 48 -15.46 4.34 -14.36
N ASP A 49 -16.76 4.08 -14.41
CA ASP A 49 -17.76 5.14 -14.28
C ASP A 49 -17.70 5.78 -12.89
N ALA A 50 -17.58 4.95 -11.85
CA ALA A 50 -17.51 5.44 -10.48
C ALA A 50 -16.22 6.26 -10.21
N VAL A 51 -15.06 5.81 -10.70
CA VAL A 51 -13.78 6.46 -10.40
C VAL A 51 -13.62 7.81 -11.10
N GLN A 52 -14.38 8.05 -12.18
CA GLN A 52 -14.38 9.32 -12.90
C GLN A 52 -15.20 10.41 -12.21
N MET A 53 -16.23 10.05 -11.43
CA MET A 53 -17.18 11.02 -10.85
C MET A 53 -16.50 12.15 -10.05
N PRO A 54 -15.51 11.90 -9.16
CA PRO A 54 -14.88 12.97 -8.41
C PRO A 54 -14.10 13.98 -9.25
N PHE A 55 -13.70 13.62 -10.49
CA PHE A 55 -12.97 14.53 -11.37
C PHE A 55 -13.86 15.62 -12.02
N ALA A 56 -15.16 15.61 -11.73
CA ALA A 56 -16.02 16.77 -12.03
C ALA A 56 -15.52 18.04 -11.33
N ASP A 57 -14.88 17.90 -10.14
CA ASP A 57 -14.14 18.98 -9.50
C ASP A 57 -12.75 19.10 -10.15
N PRO A 58 -12.40 20.24 -10.80
CA PRO A 58 -11.09 20.44 -11.41
C PRO A 58 -9.92 20.42 -10.41
N MET A 59 -10.18 20.64 -9.13
CA MET A 59 -9.15 20.56 -8.07
C MET A 59 -8.81 19.12 -7.68
N VAL A 60 -9.60 18.12 -8.09
CA VAL A 60 -9.29 16.71 -7.84
C VAL A 60 -8.22 16.24 -8.82
N GLY A 61 -7.03 15.98 -8.29
CA GLY A 61 -5.87 15.48 -9.05
C GLY A 61 -5.69 13.97 -8.97
N GLY A 62 -6.30 13.29 -7.98
CA GLY A 62 -6.20 11.84 -7.84
C GLY A 62 -7.35 11.23 -7.06
N VAL A 63 -7.79 10.03 -7.49
CA VAL A 63 -8.89 9.29 -6.88
C VAL A 63 -8.47 7.85 -6.63
N GLY A 64 -8.57 7.42 -5.38
CA GLY A 64 -8.34 6.04 -4.96
C GLY A 64 -9.60 5.19 -5.05
N THR A 65 -9.42 3.91 -5.34
CA THR A 65 -10.51 2.93 -5.36
C THR A 65 -10.54 2.10 -4.09
N ARG A 66 -11.70 1.54 -3.76
CA ARG A 66 -11.82 0.55 -2.70
C ARG A 66 -11.27 -0.79 -3.16
N GLN A 67 -10.34 -1.33 -2.40
CA GLN A 67 -9.70 -2.60 -2.72
C GLN A 67 -10.11 -3.67 -1.72
N ASN A 68 -10.42 -4.85 -2.24
CA ASN A 68 -10.68 -6.05 -1.48
C ASN A 68 -9.75 -7.17 -1.94
N VAL A 69 -9.61 -8.18 -1.11
CA VAL A 69 -8.76 -9.33 -1.42
C VAL A 69 -9.53 -10.33 -2.28
N TYR A 70 -8.97 -10.66 -3.45
CA TYR A 70 -9.52 -11.70 -4.33
C TYR A 70 -9.42 -13.06 -3.64
N GLU A 71 -10.49 -13.85 -3.71
CA GLU A 71 -10.57 -15.19 -3.08
C GLU A 71 -10.08 -15.20 -1.62
N TYR A 72 -10.50 -14.24 -0.82
CA TYR A 72 -10.02 -14.06 0.55
C TYR A 72 -10.22 -15.28 1.46
N ARG A 73 -11.22 -16.16 1.16
CA ARG A 73 -11.52 -17.35 1.95
C ARG A 73 -10.55 -18.53 1.74
N THR A 74 -9.74 -18.50 0.68
CA THR A 74 -8.85 -19.63 0.30
C THR A 74 -7.63 -19.78 1.22
N SER A 75 -7.33 -18.76 2.06
CA SER A 75 -6.22 -18.81 3.02
C SER A 75 -6.50 -17.93 4.21
N ILE A 76 -6.07 -18.37 5.40
CA ILE A 76 -6.13 -17.54 6.62
C ILE A 76 -5.37 -16.23 6.45
N TRP A 77 -4.25 -16.23 5.72
CA TRP A 77 -3.43 -15.02 5.49
C TRP A 77 -4.11 -14.05 4.54
N ARG A 78 -4.88 -14.54 3.56
CA ARG A 78 -5.74 -13.70 2.72
C ARG A 78 -6.90 -13.11 3.53
N ARG A 79 -7.52 -13.87 4.44
CA ARG A 79 -8.56 -13.35 5.34
C ARG A 79 -8.02 -12.27 6.28
N VAL A 80 -6.87 -12.51 6.90
CA VAL A 80 -6.18 -11.51 7.74
C VAL A 80 -5.82 -10.27 6.92
N ALA A 81 -5.31 -10.46 5.71
CA ALA A 81 -4.99 -9.34 4.81
C ALA A 81 -6.23 -8.53 4.44
N ASP A 82 -7.34 -9.19 4.13
CA ASP A 82 -8.61 -8.53 3.79
C ASP A 82 -9.15 -7.72 4.96
N TRP A 83 -9.12 -8.26 6.18
CA TRP A 83 -9.48 -7.51 7.40
C TRP A 83 -8.63 -6.24 7.56
N ILE A 84 -7.30 -6.37 7.45
CA ILE A 84 -6.39 -5.22 7.63
C ILE A 84 -6.59 -4.17 6.53
N ILE A 85 -6.86 -4.60 5.30
CA ILE A 85 -7.11 -3.69 4.18
C ILE A 85 -8.47 -3.01 4.34
N ASP A 86 -9.50 -3.77 4.70
CA ASP A 86 -10.85 -3.24 4.89
C ASP A 86 -10.92 -2.22 6.03
N SER A 87 -10.14 -2.43 7.10
CA SER A 87 -10.03 -1.47 8.21
C SER A 87 -9.60 -0.07 7.74
N ARG A 88 -8.75 0.06 6.72
CA ARG A 88 -8.35 1.37 6.18
C ARG A 88 -9.54 2.21 5.69
N TYR A 89 -10.52 1.54 5.07
CA TYR A 89 -11.70 2.19 4.49
C TYR A 89 -12.79 2.48 5.52
N VAL A 90 -12.59 2.10 6.77
CA VAL A 90 -13.45 2.44 7.90
C VAL A 90 -12.77 3.47 8.80
N ASP A 91 -11.45 3.30 9.02
CA ASP A 91 -10.70 4.10 9.99
C ASP A 91 -10.39 5.52 9.45
N TYR A 92 -9.39 5.64 8.59
CA TYR A 92 -8.85 6.96 8.24
C TYR A 92 -9.11 7.42 6.80
N VAL A 93 -9.33 6.51 5.86
CA VAL A 93 -9.54 6.88 4.46
C VAL A 93 -10.77 7.77 4.27
N PRO A 94 -11.94 7.49 4.89
CA PRO A 94 -13.11 8.36 4.74
C PRO A 94 -12.89 9.77 5.30
N ALA A 95 -12.19 9.89 6.43
CA ALA A 95 -11.91 11.18 7.04
C ALA A 95 -10.94 12.01 6.20
N THR A 96 -9.85 11.41 5.73
CA THR A 96 -8.87 12.09 4.86
C THR A 96 -9.43 12.39 3.48
N ALA A 97 -10.34 11.57 2.95
CA ALA A 97 -11.04 11.82 1.68
C ALA A 97 -11.98 13.02 1.79
N ARG A 98 -12.81 13.08 2.84
CA ARG A 98 -13.67 14.27 3.10
C ARG A 98 -12.88 15.57 3.22
N ALA A 99 -11.66 15.48 3.74
CA ALA A 99 -10.75 16.61 3.82
C ALA A 99 -10.00 16.89 2.51
N GLY A 100 -10.21 16.10 1.46
CA GLY A 100 -9.57 16.25 0.15
C GLY A 100 -8.09 15.88 0.12
N ALA A 101 -7.58 15.09 1.09
CA ALA A 101 -6.16 14.76 1.18
C ALA A 101 -5.93 13.33 1.68
N VAL A 102 -6.34 12.35 0.88
CA VAL A 102 -6.01 10.94 1.10
C VAL A 102 -4.50 10.75 0.99
N VAL A 103 -3.87 10.28 2.06
CA VAL A 103 -2.39 10.24 2.17
C VAL A 103 -1.70 9.18 1.31
N CYS A 104 -2.44 8.24 0.75
CA CYS A 104 -1.93 7.22 -0.16
C CYS A 104 -3.07 6.61 -0.99
N LEU A 105 -3.09 6.91 -2.27
CA LEU A 105 -3.91 6.24 -3.28
C LEU A 105 -3.18 4.96 -3.70
N SER A 106 -3.83 3.80 -3.53
CA SER A 106 -3.14 2.53 -3.76
C SER A 106 -2.86 2.27 -5.25
N GLY A 107 -1.64 1.91 -5.58
CA GLY A 107 -1.19 1.62 -6.94
C GLY A 107 -1.83 0.40 -7.61
N ARG A 108 -2.70 -0.34 -6.90
CA ARG A 108 -3.46 -1.45 -7.49
C ARG A 108 -4.50 -0.96 -8.49
N THR A 109 -5.24 0.10 -8.12
CA THR A 109 -6.02 0.89 -9.05
C THR A 109 -6.22 2.28 -8.44
N ALA A 110 -5.73 3.28 -9.13
CA ALA A 110 -5.97 4.68 -8.82
C ALA A 110 -6.06 5.49 -10.11
N ALA A 111 -6.93 6.47 -10.14
CA ALA A 111 -7.07 7.38 -11.26
C ALA A 111 -6.43 8.73 -10.94
N TYR A 112 -5.87 9.36 -11.94
CA TYR A 112 -5.21 10.66 -11.80
C TYR A 112 -5.56 11.59 -12.96
N ARG A 113 -5.69 12.87 -12.68
CA ARG A 113 -5.75 13.90 -13.70
C ARG A 113 -4.39 14.02 -14.39
N ARG A 114 -4.34 13.89 -15.71
CA ARG A 114 -3.10 13.89 -16.48
C ARG A 114 -2.31 15.19 -16.28
N SER A 115 -2.97 16.33 -16.22
CA SER A 115 -2.34 17.63 -15.94
C SER A 115 -1.70 17.71 -14.54
N ALA A 116 -2.19 16.94 -13.56
CA ALA A 116 -1.60 16.90 -12.21
C ALA A 116 -0.39 15.96 -12.12
N ILE A 117 -0.27 14.93 -12.97
CA ILE A 117 0.82 13.95 -12.86
C ILE A 117 1.93 14.16 -13.89
N MET A 118 1.64 14.71 -15.06
CA MET A 118 2.64 14.94 -16.11
C MET A 118 3.81 15.82 -15.66
N PRO A 119 3.58 16.98 -14.99
CA PRO A 119 4.68 17.87 -14.58
C PRO A 119 5.62 17.24 -13.55
N VAL A 120 5.18 16.23 -12.81
CA VAL A 120 5.91 15.61 -11.69
C VAL A 120 6.48 14.23 -12.00
N LEU A 121 6.35 13.74 -13.24
CA LEU A 121 6.87 12.42 -13.63
C LEU A 121 8.38 12.30 -13.44
N ALA A 122 9.14 13.32 -13.79
CA ALA A 122 10.58 13.32 -13.59
C ALA A 122 10.96 13.17 -12.09
N ASN A 123 10.17 13.78 -11.20
CA ASN A 123 10.36 13.66 -9.75
C ASN A 123 10.00 12.27 -9.22
N LEU A 124 9.04 11.57 -9.86
CA LEU A 124 8.69 10.19 -9.55
C LEU A 124 9.79 9.21 -10.00
N GLU A 125 10.30 9.38 -11.22
CA GLU A 125 11.28 8.48 -11.83
C GLU A 125 12.67 8.62 -11.21
N ASN A 126 13.06 9.85 -10.81
CA ASN A 126 14.39 10.19 -10.31
C ASN A 126 14.41 10.49 -8.80
N GLU A 127 13.55 9.83 -8.03
CA GLU A 127 13.56 9.99 -6.59
C GLU A 127 14.74 9.26 -5.95
N TYR A 128 15.40 9.97 -5.02
CA TYR A 128 16.42 9.43 -4.13
C TYR A 128 15.96 9.58 -2.67
N PHE A 129 16.27 8.58 -1.86
CA PHE A 129 16.10 8.62 -0.42
C PHE A 129 17.38 8.13 0.28
N LEU A 130 17.98 8.96 1.14
CA LEU A 130 19.25 8.69 1.79
C LEU A 130 20.34 8.19 0.81
N GLY A 131 20.50 8.89 -0.31
CA GLY A 131 21.49 8.60 -1.33
C GLY A 131 21.20 7.41 -2.25
N ARG A 132 20.07 6.71 -2.09
CA ARG A 132 19.69 5.55 -2.92
C ARG A 132 18.48 5.84 -3.78
N ARG A 133 18.54 5.47 -5.06
CA ARG A 133 17.43 5.60 -6.01
C ARG A 133 16.24 4.74 -5.55
N CYS A 134 15.05 5.33 -5.52
CA CYS A 134 13.83 4.64 -5.13
C CYS A 134 13.22 3.86 -6.30
N VAL A 135 13.05 2.54 -6.14
CA VAL A 135 12.45 1.66 -7.15
C VAL A 135 11.01 1.27 -6.84
N ALA A 136 10.60 1.35 -5.58
CA ALA A 136 9.26 0.96 -5.09
C ALA A 136 8.58 2.12 -4.37
N GLY A 137 7.25 2.01 -4.14
CA GLY A 137 6.45 3.04 -3.47
C GLY A 137 6.08 4.19 -4.40
N ASP A 138 5.79 3.84 -5.64
CA ASP A 138 5.27 4.72 -6.68
C ASP A 138 3.93 5.35 -6.29
N ASP A 139 3.05 4.58 -5.71
CA ASP A 139 1.69 4.96 -5.32
C ASP A 139 1.65 6.08 -4.26
N GLY A 140 2.28 5.87 -3.12
CA GLY A 140 2.39 6.91 -2.10
C GLY A 140 3.13 8.15 -2.62
N ARG A 141 4.22 7.95 -3.38
CA ARG A 141 4.99 9.07 -3.91
C ARG A 141 4.18 9.91 -4.89
N LEU A 142 3.50 9.28 -5.85
CA LEU A 142 2.66 9.99 -6.81
C LEU A 142 1.53 10.75 -6.12
N THR A 143 0.90 10.13 -5.11
CA THR A 143 -0.11 10.79 -4.27
C THR A 143 0.43 12.09 -3.66
N TRP A 144 1.62 12.05 -3.04
CA TRP A 144 2.20 13.24 -2.41
C TRP A 144 2.71 14.28 -3.39
N LEU A 145 3.14 13.88 -4.59
CA LEU A 145 3.49 14.80 -5.65
C LEU A 145 2.27 15.57 -6.17
N VAL A 146 1.10 14.92 -6.21
CA VAL A 146 -0.18 15.56 -6.57
C VAL A 146 -0.62 16.53 -5.47
N LEU A 147 -0.60 16.10 -4.20
CA LEU A 147 -0.91 16.97 -3.05
C LEU A 147 0.04 18.18 -2.95
N ALA A 148 1.32 17.99 -3.23
CA ALA A 148 2.32 19.06 -3.18
C ALA A 148 2.07 20.20 -4.17
N GLN A 149 1.35 19.94 -5.25
CA GLN A 149 0.94 20.94 -6.24
C GLN A 149 -0.36 21.67 -5.85
N GLY A 150 -1.00 21.30 -4.73
CA GLY A 150 -2.26 21.88 -4.26
C GLY A 150 -3.51 21.18 -4.77
N TYR A 151 -3.38 20.11 -5.56
CA TYR A 151 -4.53 19.29 -5.93
C TYR A 151 -5.07 18.49 -4.73
N ARG A 152 -6.35 18.17 -4.79
CA ARG A 152 -7.01 17.26 -3.84
C ARG A 152 -6.84 15.81 -4.25
N THR A 153 -6.81 14.92 -3.26
CA THR A 153 -6.88 13.48 -3.47
C THR A 153 -8.08 12.92 -2.73
N GLU A 154 -8.88 12.13 -3.42
CA GLU A 154 -10.14 11.62 -2.93
C GLU A 154 -10.20 10.09 -2.95
N HIS A 155 -11.26 9.53 -2.40
CA HIS A 155 -11.54 8.10 -2.39
C HIS A 155 -12.97 7.85 -2.84
N GLN A 156 -13.14 6.96 -3.83
CA GLN A 156 -14.44 6.55 -4.34
C GLN A 156 -14.76 5.12 -3.90
N ASP A 157 -15.62 4.97 -2.90
CA ASP A 157 -15.95 3.67 -2.27
C ASP A 157 -16.71 2.74 -3.23
N SER A 158 -17.50 3.28 -4.16
CA SER A 158 -18.23 2.49 -5.17
C SER A 158 -17.33 1.97 -6.30
N ALA A 159 -16.16 2.58 -6.53
CA ALA A 159 -15.15 2.09 -7.47
C ALA A 159 -14.36 0.95 -6.81
N ARG A 160 -14.73 -0.31 -7.09
CA ARG A 160 -14.19 -1.48 -6.41
C ARG A 160 -13.25 -2.30 -7.27
N ALA A 161 -12.10 -2.69 -6.69
CA ALA A 161 -11.12 -3.56 -7.29
C ALA A 161 -10.79 -4.74 -6.37
N LEU A 162 -10.56 -5.90 -6.97
CA LEU A 162 -10.14 -7.13 -6.29
C LEU A 162 -8.69 -7.40 -6.63
N SER A 163 -7.85 -7.60 -5.64
CA SER A 163 -6.42 -7.80 -5.86
C SER A 163 -5.91 -9.09 -5.24
N MET A 164 -4.90 -9.66 -5.86
CA MET A 164 -4.24 -10.85 -5.35
C MET A 164 -3.41 -10.52 -4.12
N PHE A 165 -3.51 -11.39 -3.11
CA PHE A 165 -2.74 -11.29 -1.87
C PHE A 165 -2.05 -12.61 -1.56
N PRO A 166 -0.91 -12.56 -0.84
CA PRO A 166 -0.19 -13.76 -0.44
C PRO A 166 -1.06 -14.72 0.36
N SER A 167 -0.93 -16.01 0.03
CA SER A 167 -1.62 -17.10 0.73
C SER A 167 -0.79 -17.70 1.87
N THR A 168 0.51 -17.37 1.96
CA THR A 168 1.44 -17.92 2.96
C THR A 168 1.91 -16.83 3.93
N PHE A 169 2.25 -17.22 5.15
CA PHE A 169 2.76 -16.32 6.18
C PHE A 169 4.04 -15.59 5.75
N ARG A 170 5.00 -16.33 5.20
CA ARG A 170 6.28 -15.75 4.75
C ARG A 170 6.09 -14.66 3.69
N ALA A 171 5.25 -14.93 2.70
CA ALA A 171 4.96 -13.98 1.64
C ALA A 171 4.16 -12.76 2.17
N PHE A 172 3.23 -13.00 3.10
CA PHE A 172 2.50 -11.94 3.81
C PHE A 172 3.47 -11.01 4.56
N CYS A 173 4.39 -11.56 5.36
CA CYS A 173 5.39 -10.76 6.08
C CYS A 173 6.29 -9.95 5.11
N LYS A 174 6.80 -10.56 4.03
CA LYS A 174 7.60 -9.87 3.01
C LYS A 174 6.84 -8.69 2.39
N GLN A 175 5.56 -8.88 2.05
CA GLN A 175 4.71 -7.81 1.52
C GLN A 175 4.55 -6.67 2.54
N ARG A 176 4.30 -6.98 3.83
CA ARG A 176 4.14 -5.98 4.90
C ARG A 176 5.42 -5.20 5.17
N VAL A 177 6.58 -5.85 5.18
CA VAL A 177 7.89 -5.16 5.30
C VAL A 177 8.07 -4.17 4.14
N ARG A 178 7.83 -4.60 2.90
CA ARG A 178 7.94 -3.74 1.72
C ARG A 178 7.03 -2.52 1.81
N TRP A 179 5.76 -2.71 2.17
CA TRP A 179 4.80 -1.61 2.28
C TRP A 179 5.15 -0.64 3.42
N SER A 180 5.60 -1.17 4.55
CA SER A 180 6.03 -0.32 5.67
C SER A 180 7.26 0.51 5.32
N ARG A 181 8.25 -0.06 4.63
CA ARG A 181 9.42 0.70 4.11
C ARG A 181 8.98 1.82 3.17
N ASN A 182 8.06 1.54 2.25
CA ASN A 182 7.54 2.54 1.32
C ASN A 182 6.81 3.66 2.05
N SER A 183 5.97 3.34 3.04
CA SER A 183 5.25 4.33 3.85
C SER A 183 6.22 5.22 4.62
N TYR A 184 7.23 4.65 5.28
CA TYR A 184 8.22 5.45 6.03
C TYR A 184 8.97 6.41 5.11
N ARG A 185 9.50 5.94 3.98
CA ARG A 185 10.16 6.82 3.00
C ARG A 185 9.26 7.93 2.51
N CYS A 186 8.05 7.56 2.12
CA CYS A 186 7.07 8.49 1.55
C CYS A 186 6.72 9.60 2.55
N TYR A 187 6.35 9.23 3.77
CA TYR A 187 5.89 10.20 4.77
C TYR A 187 7.02 11.03 5.36
N LEU A 188 8.19 10.44 5.60
CA LEU A 188 9.37 11.23 6.00
C LEU A 188 9.74 12.24 4.91
N THR A 189 9.71 11.84 3.63
CA THR A 189 9.94 12.81 2.56
C THR A 189 8.88 13.91 2.54
N ALA A 190 7.60 13.60 2.78
CA ALA A 190 6.56 14.61 2.85
C ALA A 190 6.77 15.60 4.00
N ILE A 191 7.29 15.13 5.14
CA ILE A 191 7.68 15.98 6.28
C ILE A 191 8.86 16.88 5.88
N PHE A 192 9.96 16.31 5.41
CA PHE A 192 11.19 17.04 5.09
C PHE A 192 11.02 18.03 3.92
N LYS A 193 10.15 17.73 2.95
CA LYS A 193 9.81 18.63 1.85
C LYS A 193 8.76 19.68 2.22
N GLY A 194 8.26 19.66 3.44
CA GLY A 194 7.23 20.59 3.92
C GLY A 194 5.82 20.35 3.36
N TRP A 195 5.61 19.26 2.60
CA TRP A 195 4.31 18.96 1.97
C TRP A 195 3.26 18.56 3.00
N LEU A 196 3.67 17.86 4.06
CA LEU A 196 2.76 17.44 5.13
C LEU A 196 2.06 18.63 5.81
N TRP A 197 2.76 19.75 5.94
CA TRP A 197 2.23 20.95 6.62
C TRP A 197 1.22 21.73 5.77
N ARG A 198 1.06 21.37 4.49
CA ARG A 198 0.12 22.00 3.55
C ARG A 198 -1.21 21.26 3.43
N VAL A 199 -1.31 20.04 3.97
CA VAL A 199 -2.53 19.23 3.95
C VAL A 199 -3.32 19.41 5.25
N PRO A 200 -4.64 19.09 5.25
CA PRO A 200 -5.49 19.20 6.43
C PRO A 200 -4.96 18.41 7.63
N LEU A 201 -5.24 18.90 8.84
CA LEU A 201 -4.75 18.32 10.11
C LEU A 201 -5.06 16.82 10.25
N ILE A 202 -6.23 16.38 9.80
CA ILE A 202 -6.59 14.94 9.85
C ILE A 202 -5.64 14.06 9.05
N SER A 203 -5.13 14.55 7.91
CA SER A 203 -4.14 13.86 7.10
C SER A 203 -2.76 13.89 7.75
N GLN A 204 -2.39 14.99 8.40
CA GLN A 204 -1.15 15.09 9.19
C GLN A 204 -1.18 14.09 10.34
N LEU A 205 -2.26 14.07 11.14
CA LEU A 205 -2.45 13.13 12.25
C LEU A 205 -2.40 11.67 11.78
N THR A 206 -3.01 11.38 10.62
CA THR A 206 -2.95 10.04 10.00
C THR A 206 -1.50 9.63 9.68
N VAL A 207 -0.71 10.53 9.11
CA VAL A 207 0.71 10.27 8.81
C VAL A 207 1.49 10.03 10.10
N PHE A 208 1.32 10.88 11.11
CA PHE A 208 1.98 10.70 12.40
C PHE A 208 1.57 9.40 13.08
N GLN A 209 0.29 9.04 13.09
CA GLN A 209 -0.18 7.77 13.63
C GLN A 209 0.52 6.58 12.95
N ILE A 210 0.70 6.61 11.63
CA ILE A 210 1.38 5.54 10.90
C ILE A 210 2.88 5.49 11.25
N LEU A 211 3.54 6.64 11.35
CA LEU A 211 4.97 6.73 11.68
C LEU A 211 5.25 6.32 13.13
N PHE A 212 4.41 6.74 14.07
CA PHE A 212 4.56 6.42 15.50
C PHE A 212 4.02 5.05 15.89
N THR A 213 3.42 4.29 14.96
CA THR A 213 2.92 2.94 15.25
C THR A 213 3.93 2.04 15.98
N PRO A 214 5.23 1.96 15.61
CA PRO A 214 6.20 1.14 16.36
C PRO A 214 6.33 1.59 17.81
N VAL A 215 6.38 2.88 18.06
CA VAL A 215 6.53 3.46 19.41
C VAL A 215 5.34 3.09 20.29
N THR A 216 4.11 3.28 19.78
CA THR A 216 2.90 2.93 20.53
C THR A 216 2.77 1.43 20.77
N MET A 217 3.24 0.60 19.85
CA MET A 217 3.27 -0.85 20.02
C MET A 217 4.30 -1.27 21.06
N PHE A 218 5.51 -0.69 21.07
CA PHE A 218 6.51 -0.92 22.11
C PHE A 218 6.00 -0.50 23.49
N ALA A 219 5.38 0.68 23.60
CA ALA A 219 4.77 1.13 24.84
C ALA A 219 3.71 0.14 25.33
N THR A 220 2.84 -0.35 24.42
CA THR A 220 1.82 -1.35 24.78
C THR A 220 2.46 -2.63 25.32
N VAL A 221 3.50 -3.17 24.66
CA VAL A 221 4.21 -4.36 25.12
C VAL A 221 4.88 -4.12 26.48
N TYR A 222 5.53 -2.97 26.65
CA TYR A 222 6.15 -2.58 27.93
C TYR A 222 5.14 -2.55 29.07
N TYR A 223 4.01 -1.86 28.90
CA TYR A 223 2.97 -1.78 29.94
C TYR A 223 2.33 -3.14 30.24
N LEU A 224 2.15 -4.01 29.23
CA LEU A 224 1.65 -5.36 29.46
C LEU A 224 2.62 -6.20 30.28
N ILE A 225 3.94 -6.12 29.98
CA ILE A 225 4.97 -6.82 30.75
C ILE A 225 5.03 -6.27 32.17
N ALA A 226 5.07 -4.97 32.36
CA ALA A 226 5.11 -4.32 33.67
C ALA A 226 3.88 -4.69 34.52
N ALA A 227 2.70 -4.71 33.94
CA ALA A 227 1.48 -5.11 34.59
C ALA A 227 1.46 -6.61 34.96
N PHE A 228 2.01 -7.48 34.10
CA PHE A 228 2.16 -8.91 34.38
C PHE A 228 3.11 -9.21 35.54
N LEU A 229 4.18 -8.41 35.66
CA LEU A 229 5.16 -8.54 36.76
C LEU A 229 4.71 -7.87 38.06
N GLY A 230 3.64 -7.05 37.99
CA GLY A 230 3.12 -6.31 39.13
C GLY A 230 2.27 -7.15 40.10
N PRO A 231 1.91 -6.59 41.28
CA PRO A 231 1.15 -7.32 42.31
C PRO A 231 -0.26 -7.70 41.88
N GLN A 232 -0.86 -6.93 40.94
CA GLN A 232 -2.22 -7.16 40.44
C GLN A 232 -2.23 -7.90 39.10
N ARG A 233 -1.31 -8.83 38.89
CA ARG A 233 -1.08 -9.51 37.59
C ARG A 233 -2.35 -10.14 36.99
N THR A 234 -3.19 -10.77 37.79
CA THR A 234 -4.43 -11.40 37.28
C THR A 234 -5.40 -10.37 36.70
N LEU A 235 -5.65 -9.27 37.44
CA LEU A 235 -6.48 -8.17 36.96
C LEU A 235 -5.89 -7.52 35.71
N ALA A 236 -4.59 -7.30 35.69
CA ALA A 236 -3.87 -6.71 34.54
C ALA A 236 -3.96 -7.59 33.28
N ILE A 237 -3.86 -8.92 33.43
CA ILE A 237 -4.05 -9.86 32.32
C ILE A 237 -5.48 -9.79 31.80
N VAL A 238 -6.49 -9.88 32.68
CA VAL A 238 -7.89 -9.85 32.29
C VAL A 238 -8.23 -8.54 31.55
N LEU A 239 -7.87 -7.40 32.14
CA LEU A 239 -8.13 -6.08 31.55
C LEU A 239 -7.33 -5.90 30.26
N GLY A 240 -6.08 -6.35 30.19
CA GLY A 240 -5.24 -6.30 29.00
C GLY A 240 -5.82 -7.13 27.84
N LEU A 241 -6.25 -8.36 28.11
CA LEU A 241 -6.90 -9.22 27.11
C LEU A 241 -8.24 -8.62 26.67
N ALA A 242 -9.07 -8.15 27.62
CA ALA A 242 -10.32 -7.48 27.30
C ALA A 242 -10.07 -6.26 26.38
N TRP A 243 -9.11 -5.39 26.72
CA TRP A 243 -8.74 -4.24 25.93
C TRP A 243 -8.30 -4.64 24.51
N LEU A 244 -7.48 -5.68 24.38
CA LEU A 244 -6.97 -6.15 23.11
C LEU A 244 -8.09 -6.71 22.21
N PHE A 245 -8.90 -7.61 22.74
CA PHE A 245 -9.93 -8.29 21.93
C PHE A 245 -11.16 -7.40 21.73
N VAL A 246 -11.70 -6.80 22.78
CA VAL A 246 -12.88 -5.92 22.69
C VAL A 246 -12.52 -4.64 21.92
N GLY A 247 -11.38 -4.02 22.21
CA GLY A 247 -10.90 -2.86 21.50
C GLY A 247 -10.64 -3.13 20.01
N ARG A 248 -10.18 -4.35 19.68
CA ARG A 248 -10.05 -4.77 18.28
C ARG A 248 -11.40 -4.98 17.61
N ALA A 249 -12.35 -5.64 18.28
CA ALA A 249 -13.70 -5.87 17.78
C ALA A 249 -14.42 -4.54 17.50
N ILE A 250 -14.36 -3.59 18.44
CA ILE A 250 -14.98 -2.26 18.29
C ILE A 250 -14.39 -1.52 17.08
N ARG A 251 -13.06 -1.45 16.97
CA ARG A 251 -12.41 -0.81 15.81
C ARG A 251 -12.70 -1.49 14.47
N SER A 252 -13.04 -2.77 14.50
CA SER A 252 -13.34 -3.56 13.30
C SER A 252 -14.83 -3.74 13.06
N VAL A 253 -15.69 -3.02 13.77
CA VAL A 253 -17.17 -3.16 13.69
C VAL A 253 -17.67 -3.01 12.24
N GLY A 254 -17.10 -2.08 11.48
CA GLY A 254 -17.46 -1.88 10.08
C GLY A 254 -17.11 -3.09 9.18
N HIS A 255 -16.00 -3.77 9.46
CA HIS A 255 -15.65 -5.03 8.80
C HIS A 255 -16.57 -6.18 9.26
N LEU A 256 -16.75 -6.34 10.57
CA LEU A 256 -17.55 -7.42 11.17
C LEU A 256 -19.03 -7.34 10.79
N ARG A 257 -19.60 -6.14 10.62
CA ARG A 257 -20.97 -5.97 10.10
C ARG A 257 -21.14 -6.54 8.69
N ARG A 258 -20.11 -6.43 7.85
CA ARG A 258 -20.13 -6.99 6.49
C ARG A 258 -19.78 -8.48 6.46
N ARG A 259 -18.99 -8.94 7.41
CA ARG A 259 -18.44 -10.30 7.48
C ARG A 259 -18.46 -10.84 8.90
N PRO A 260 -19.64 -11.15 9.46
CA PRO A 260 -19.76 -11.57 10.87
C PRO A 260 -18.99 -12.87 11.19
N ALA A 261 -18.86 -13.79 10.21
CA ALA A 261 -18.07 -15.01 10.36
C ALA A 261 -16.56 -14.77 10.63
N ASP A 262 -16.06 -13.57 10.34
CA ASP A 262 -14.66 -13.23 10.62
C ASP A 262 -14.41 -12.95 12.12
N LEU A 263 -15.47 -12.88 12.95
CA LEU A 263 -15.32 -12.87 14.41
C LEU A 263 -14.51 -14.09 14.90
N LEU A 264 -14.64 -15.24 14.23
CA LEU A 264 -13.88 -16.46 14.55
C LEU A 264 -12.37 -16.31 14.35
N ILE A 265 -11.94 -15.42 13.48
CA ILE A 265 -10.50 -15.15 13.27
C ILE A 265 -9.99 -13.93 14.04
N LEU A 266 -10.83 -13.28 14.84
CA LEU A 266 -10.45 -12.14 15.66
C LEU A 266 -9.19 -12.41 16.52
N PRO A 267 -9.06 -13.58 17.20
CA PRO A 267 -7.83 -13.89 17.94
C PRO A 267 -6.59 -13.90 17.04
N VAL A 268 -6.67 -14.53 15.88
CA VAL A 268 -5.55 -14.60 14.92
C VAL A 268 -5.16 -13.21 14.44
N VAL A 269 -6.13 -12.38 14.05
CA VAL A 269 -5.88 -11.00 13.61
C VAL A 269 -5.23 -10.18 14.72
N THR A 270 -5.71 -10.32 15.96
CA THR A 270 -5.16 -9.62 17.12
C THR A 270 -3.71 -10.03 17.38
N LEU A 271 -3.42 -11.34 17.41
CA LEU A 271 -2.07 -11.86 17.57
C LEU A 271 -1.13 -11.42 16.45
N VAL A 272 -1.58 -11.48 15.20
CA VAL A 272 -0.79 -11.00 14.04
C VAL A 272 -0.45 -9.53 14.17
N ILE A 273 -1.41 -8.70 14.57
CA ILE A 273 -1.14 -7.26 14.75
C ILE A 273 -0.17 -7.04 15.91
N MET A 274 -0.28 -7.74 17.01
CA MET A 274 0.59 -7.56 18.16
C MET A 274 1.99 -8.15 17.95
N MET A 275 2.04 -9.43 17.55
CA MET A 275 3.30 -10.21 17.56
C MET A 275 4.07 -10.09 16.25
N VAL A 276 3.39 -9.85 15.12
CA VAL A 276 3.99 -9.83 13.79
C VAL A 276 4.19 -8.40 13.29
N ALA A 277 3.23 -7.52 13.54
CA ALA A 277 3.33 -6.16 13.01
C ALA A 277 4.44 -5.34 13.70
N LEU A 278 4.70 -5.53 14.99
CA LEU A 278 5.75 -4.82 15.71
C LEU A 278 7.15 -5.10 15.12
N PRO A 279 7.63 -6.36 15.03
CA PRO A 279 8.94 -6.63 14.44
C PRO A 279 8.99 -6.21 12.95
N ILE A 280 7.90 -6.37 12.20
CA ILE A 280 7.85 -5.92 10.81
C ILE A 280 8.02 -4.40 10.71
N LYS A 281 7.29 -3.64 11.51
CA LYS A 281 7.35 -2.17 11.52
C LYS A 281 8.72 -1.67 11.94
N THR A 282 9.27 -2.23 13.02
CA THR A 282 10.63 -1.90 13.51
C THR A 282 11.69 -2.22 12.47
N TRP A 283 11.67 -3.43 11.92
CA TRP A 283 12.59 -3.84 10.86
C TRP A 283 12.48 -2.97 9.61
N ALA A 284 11.27 -2.63 9.23
CA ALA A 284 11.05 -1.75 8.09
C ALA A 284 11.57 -0.33 8.33
N LEU A 285 11.43 0.20 9.55
CA LEU A 285 11.97 1.51 9.94
C LEU A 285 13.50 1.53 9.85
N LEU A 286 14.16 0.53 10.45
CA LEU A 286 15.62 0.42 10.45
C LEU A 286 16.23 0.13 9.08
N THR A 287 15.43 -0.43 8.17
CA THR A 287 15.87 -0.84 6.83
C THR A 287 15.13 -0.14 5.70
N MET A 288 14.53 1.02 5.98
CA MET A 288 13.72 1.74 4.98
C MET A 288 14.51 2.20 3.75
N ASN A 289 15.83 2.38 3.87
CA ASN A 289 16.71 2.73 2.77
C ASN A 289 17.03 1.54 1.84
N LYS A 290 16.73 0.28 2.25
CA LYS A 290 16.91 -0.89 1.37
C LYS A 290 15.85 -0.89 0.28
N GLN A 291 16.31 -0.86 -0.98
CA GLN A 291 15.47 -0.93 -2.17
C GLN A 291 15.42 -2.38 -2.67
N GLY A 292 14.28 -2.79 -3.19
CA GLY A 292 14.13 -4.13 -3.76
C GLY A 292 12.68 -4.57 -3.84
N TRP A 293 12.39 -5.46 -4.78
CA TRP A 293 11.07 -6.05 -4.99
C TRP A 293 10.98 -7.41 -4.29
N LEU A 294 10.60 -7.40 -3.02
CA LEU A 294 10.60 -8.60 -2.16
C LEU A 294 9.54 -9.66 -2.52
N THR A 295 8.56 -9.34 -3.37
CA THR A 295 7.36 -10.16 -3.57
C THR A 295 7.16 -10.66 -5.00
N ARG A 296 8.12 -10.43 -5.92
CA ARG A 296 7.95 -10.74 -7.36
C ARG A 296 7.68 -12.24 -7.63
N LYS A 297 8.25 -13.15 -6.82
CA LYS A 297 8.03 -14.60 -6.95
C LYS A 297 6.79 -15.12 -6.21
N ALA A 298 6.27 -14.39 -5.24
CA ALA A 298 5.17 -14.86 -4.37
C ALA A 298 3.77 -14.47 -4.86
N GLY A 299 3.66 -13.64 -5.90
CA GLY A 299 2.39 -13.14 -6.44
C GLY A 299 2.02 -13.68 -7.82
N MET A 300 2.84 -14.54 -8.43
CA MET A 300 2.49 -15.14 -9.72
C MET A 300 1.61 -16.37 -9.52
N ILE A 301 0.45 -16.37 -10.13
CA ILE A 301 -0.43 -17.54 -10.24
C ILE A 301 0.27 -18.53 -11.21
N GLY A 302 0.58 -19.74 -10.75
CA GLY A 302 0.97 -20.87 -11.61
C GLY A 302 2.41 -20.90 -12.13
N GLY A 303 3.36 -20.22 -11.48
CA GLY A 303 4.77 -20.31 -11.84
C GLY A 303 5.54 -21.22 -10.89
N GLU A 304 5.74 -22.48 -11.24
CA GLU A 304 6.81 -23.31 -10.72
C GLU A 304 8.16 -22.63 -11.00
N GLY A 305 9.07 -22.72 -10.01
CA GLY A 305 10.31 -21.96 -10.00
C GLY A 305 11.17 -22.09 -11.25
N GLN A 306 11.44 -20.95 -11.85
CA GLN A 306 12.65 -20.79 -12.66
C GLN A 306 13.69 -20.04 -11.83
N ASP A 307 14.82 -20.69 -11.66
CA ASP A 307 15.91 -20.30 -10.75
C ASP A 307 16.55 -18.96 -11.11
N GLU A 308 16.84 -18.19 -10.05
CA GLU A 308 17.59 -16.92 -10.11
C GLU A 308 19.06 -17.10 -10.53
N ALA A 309 19.52 -18.30 -10.82
CA ALA A 309 20.90 -18.59 -11.17
C ALA A 309 21.31 -18.11 -12.58
N SER A 310 20.35 -17.74 -13.44
CA SER A 310 20.64 -17.35 -14.83
C SER A 310 20.74 -15.84 -15.10
N LEU A 311 20.57 -14.98 -14.08
CA LEU A 311 20.58 -13.52 -14.26
C LEU A 311 21.73 -12.79 -13.52
N SER A 312 22.68 -13.52 -12.94
CA SER A 312 23.80 -12.94 -12.19
C SER A 312 25.15 -12.98 -12.91
N ASN A 313 25.21 -13.28 -14.21
CA ASN A 313 26.50 -13.26 -14.91
C ASN A 313 26.47 -12.52 -16.25
N PRO A 314 26.75 -11.19 -16.27
CA PRO A 314 27.17 -10.48 -17.45
C PRO A 314 28.68 -10.27 -17.41
N ALA A 315 29.47 -11.35 -17.43
CA ALA A 315 30.90 -11.26 -17.72
C ALA A 315 31.43 -12.62 -18.19
N GLY A 316 31.41 -12.80 -19.48
CA GLY A 316 32.05 -13.94 -20.16
C GLY A 316 32.37 -13.49 -21.56
N GLY A 317 33.55 -12.87 -21.72
CA GLY A 317 34.04 -12.37 -22.97
C GLY A 317 34.18 -13.48 -24.02
N THR A 318 33.85 -13.13 -25.22
CA THR A 318 34.31 -13.85 -26.41
C THR A 318 35.71 -13.41 -26.74
N ARG A 319 36.64 -14.36 -26.66
CA ARG A 319 37.91 -14.35 -27.43
C ARG A 319 37.81 -15.46 -28.45
N ASP A 320 38.21 -15.07 -29.68
CA ASP A 320 38.87 -15.83 -30.76
C ASP A 320 38.06 -16.98 -31.42
N ALA A 321 38.01 -17.10 -32.67
CA ALA A 321 39.03 -17.02 -33.71
C ALA A 321 38.44 -17.38 -35.08
N ALA A 322 39.16 -16.97 -36.08
CA ALA A 322 39.22 -17.31 -37.52
C ALA A 322 38.17 -16.66 -38.42
#